data_de363e7984ab3fc9b7551c1fb2ef6aac
#
_entry.id   de363e7984ab3fc9b7551c1fb2ef6aac
#
_cell.length_a   1.000
_cell.length_b   1.000
_cell.length_c   1.000
_cell.angle_alpha   90.00
_cell.angle_beta   90.00
_cell.angle_gamma   90.00
#
_symmetry.space_group_name_H-M   'P 1'
#
loop_
_entity.id
_entity.type
_entity.pdbx_description
1 polymer ?
#
loop_
_entity_poly.entity_id
_entity_poly.type
_entity_poly.pdbx_seq_one_letter_code
_entity_poly.pdbx_strand_id
1 'polypeptide(L)'
;MLTAALVLAALAALLHVYIFILESVRWTAESTRRTFGVPSLEVAETLKPMAYNQGFSNLFLAIMAGLGVVLAVAGHTAVGATLVFAGAGSMLLAAIVLITNDRTKLRAGAVQGTFPLIAVALLGIAAGTGALAG
;
A
#
# COMPACT_ATOMS: atom_id res chain seq x y z
N MET A 1 14.81 7.50 -13.31
CA MET A 1 14.51 6.48 -12.26
C MET A 1 13.67 7.06 -11.12
N LEU A 2 14.06 8.18 -10.49
CA LEU A 2 13.29 8.78 -9.39
C LEU A 2 11.84 9.07 -9.78
N THR A 3 11.58 9.73 -10.90
CA THR A 3 10.20 10.01 -11.35
C THR A 3 9.35 8.75 -11.49
N ALA A 4 9.91 7.67 -12.06
CA ALA A 4 9.18 6.40 -12.18
C ALA A 4 8.88 5.78 -10.80
N ALA A 5 9.83 5.85 -9.86
CA ALA A 5 9.62 5.39 -8.48
C ALA A 5 8.49 6.18 -7.79
N LEU A 6 8.47 7.50 -7.95
CA LEU A 6 7.44 8.36 -7.37
C LEU A 6 6.05 8.11 -7.99
N VAL A 7 5.96 7.90 -9.30
CA VAL A 7 4.70 7.54 -9.97
C VAL A 7 4.16 6.22 -9.43
N LEU A 8 5.02 5.20 -9.31
CA LEU A 8 4.61 3.89 -8.78
C LEU A 8 4.24 3.96 -7.29
N ALA A 9 4.92 4.79 -6.50
CA ALA A 9 4.55 5.03 -5.11
C ALA A 9 3.19 5.74 -5.00
N ALA A 10 2.89 6.69 -5.89
CA ALA A 10 1.57 7.33 -5.95
C ALA A 10 0.46 6.33 -6.32
N LEU A 11 0.71 5.43 -7.30
CA LEU A 11 -0.23 4.37 -7.65
C LEU A 11 -0.43 3.38 -6.50
N ALA A 12 0.63 3.03 -5.76
CA ALA A 12 0.53 2.21 -4.56
C ALA A 12 -0.32 2.90 -3.49
N ALA A 13 -0.12 4.19 -3.24
CA ALA A 13 -0.91 4.96 -2.30
C ALA A 13 -2.40 4.99 -2.69
N LEU A 14 -2.71 5.26 -3.96
CA LEU A 14 -4.10 5.25 -4.46
C LEU A 14 -4.76 3.88 -4.30
N LEU A 15 -4.05 2.79 -4.58
CA LEU A 15 -4.56 1.44 -4.38
C LEU A 15 -4.86 1.18 -2.89
N HIS A 16 -4.00 1.63 -1.98
CA HIS A 16 -4.22 1.45 -0.54
C HIS A 16 -5.36 2.33 0.01
N VAL A 17 -5.61 3.51 -0.57
CA VAL A 17 -6.85 4.27 -0.32
C VAL A 17 -8.08 3.48 -0.77
N TYR A 18 -8.01 2.83 -1.94
CA TYR A 18 -9.10 1.96 -2.40
C TYR A 18 -9.34 0.77 -1.46
N ILE A 19 -8.28 0.11 -0.98
CA ILE A 19 -8.39 -0.96 0.02
C ILE A 19 -9.02 -0.44 1.31
N PHE A 20 -8.62 0.74 1.80
CA PHE A 20 -9.27 1.40 2.93
C PHE A 20 -10.78 1.54 2.74
N ILE A 21 -11.22 2.00 1.57
CA ILE A 21 -12.67 2.15 1.27
C ILE A 21 -13.37 0.79 1.34
N LEU A 22 -12.77 -0.27 0.81
CA LEU A 22 -13.34 -1.61 0.87
C LEU A 22 -13.44 -2.13 2.31
N GLU A 23 -12.37 -1.99 3.10
CA GLU A 23 -12.26 -2.57 4.43
C GLU A 23 -12.99 -1.75 5.52
N SER A 24 -12.94 -0.42 5.45
CA SER A 24 -13.50 0.43 6.52
C SER A 24 -14.88 0.99 6.19
N VAL A 25 -15.21 1.18 4.91
CA VAL A 25 -16.47 1.82 4.49
C VAL A 25 -17.45 0.82 3.89
N ARG A 26 -16.97 -0.11 3.07
CA ARG A 26 -17.80 -1.03 2.28
C ARG A 26 -17.64 -2.51 2.65
N TRP A 27 -17.14 -2.82 3.84
CA TRP A 27 -16.78 -4.17 4.25
C TRP A 27 -17.92 -5.20 4.10
N THR A 28 -19.14 -4.84 4.48
CA THR A 28 -20.31 -5.75 4.44
C THR A 28 -20.96 -5.85 3.06
N ALA A 29 -20.57 -5.00 2.10
CA ALA A 29 -21.09 -5.08 0.73
C ALA A 29 -20.72 -6.41 0.07
N GLU A 30 -21.64 -6.99 -0.71
CA GLU A 30 -21.46 -8.30 -1.34
C GLU A 30 -20.21 -8.34 -2.23
N SER A 31 -19.96 -7.29 -3.02
CA SER A 31 -18.78 -7.18 -3.86
C SER A 31 -17.48 -7.19 -3.06
N THR A 32 -17.43 -6.50 -1.92
CA THR A 32 -16.28 -6.49 -1.02
C THR A 32 -16.08 -7.86 -0.40
N ARG A 33 -17.14 -8.48 0.11
CA ARG A 33 -17.06 -9.82 0.69
C ARG A 33 -16.51 -10.85 -0.30
N ARG A 34 -16.94 -10.78 -1.58
CA ARG A 34 -16.38 -11.63 -2.65
C ARG A 34 -14.90 -11.38 -2.87
N THR A 35 -14.48 -10.10 -2.89
CA THR A 35 -13.07 -9.73 -3.09
C THR A 35 -12.17 -10.30 -1.99
N PHE A 36 -12.62 -10.26 -0.74
CA PHE A 36 -11.84 -10.76 0.40
C PHE A 36 -12.11 -12.24 0.75
N GLY A 37 -13.02 -12.90 0.03
CA GLY A 37 -13.36 -14.31 0.27
C GLY A 37 -14.13 -14.53 1.58
N VAL A 38 -14.93 -13.54 2.00
CA VAL A 38 -15.77 -13.61 3.19
C VAL A 38 -17.10 -14.34 2.84
N PRO A 39 -17.41 -15.50 3.45
CA PRO A 39 -18.44 -16.39 2.95
C PRO A 39 -19.87 -15.90 3.18
N SER A 40 -20.12 -15.13 4.24
CA SER A 40 -21.46 -14.66 4.60
C SER A 40 -21.46 -13.26 5.20
N LEU A 41 -22.64 -12.65 5.27
CA LEU A 41 -22.83 -11.37 5.96
C LEU A 41 -22.56 -11.50 7.47
N GLU A 42 -22.95 -12.59 8.08
CA GLU A 42 -22.73 -12.86 9.51
C GLU A 42 -21.24 -12.89 9.85
N VAL A 43 -20.43 -13.59 9.04
CA VAL A 43 -18.96 -13.59 9.19
C VAL A 43 -18.39 -12.19 8.97
N ALA A 44 -18.89 -11.46 7.98
CA ALA A 44 -18.46 -10.08 7.73
C ALA A 44 -18.73 -9.16 8.93
N GLU A 45 -19.92 -9.24 9.52
CA GLU A 45 -20.25 -8.43 10.72
C GLU A 45 -19.36 -8.79 11.91
N THR A 46 -19.04 -10.07 12.09
CA THR A 46 -18.11 -10.53 13.13
C THR A 46 -16.70 -9.95 12.93
N LEU A 47 -16.21 -9.90 11.68
CA LEU A 47 -14.88 -9.42 11.34
C LEU A 47 -14.79 -7.89 11.16
N LYS A 48 -15.91 -7.20 11.16
CA LYS A 48 -16.01 -5.76 10.84
C LYS A 48 -15.09 -4.87 11.69
N PRO A 49 -14.97 -5.04 13.02
CA PRO A 49 -14.07 -4.20 13.81
C PRO A 49 -12.60 -4.37 13.40
N MET A 50 -12.20 -5.60 13.05
CA MET A 50 -10.84 -5.89 12.59
C MET A 50 -10.60 -5.32 11.18
N ALA A 51 -11.55 -5.51 10.26
CA ALA A 51 -11.48 -4.96 8.91
C ALA A 51 -11.42 -3.43 8.92
N TYR A 52 -12.22 -2.77 9.78
CA TYR A 52 -12.19 -1.34 9.97
C TYR A 52 -10.81 -0.83 10.38
N ASN A 53 -10.20 -1.45 11.40
CA ASN A 53 -8.86 -1.10 11.84
C ASN A 53 -7.80 -1.33 10.75
N GLN A 54 -7.91 -2.43 10.03
CA GLN A 54 -7.00 -2.78 8.93
C GLN A 54 -7.09 -1.76 7.79
N GLY A 55 -8.30 -1.34 7.42
CA GLY A 55 -8.50 -0.31 6.40
C GLY A 55 -7.86 1.01 6.78
N PHE A 56 -8.00 1.47 8.03
CA PHE A 56 -7.32 2.69 8.50
C PHE A 56 -5.80 2.55 8.50
N SER A 57 -5.26 1.37 8.82
CA SER A 57 -3.81 1.11 8.68
C SER A 57 -3.35 1.28 7.23
N ASN A 58 -4.12 0.78 6.26
CA ASN A 58 -3.86 0.98 4.83
C ASN A 58 -3.92 2.47 4.43
N LEU A 59 -4.89 3.22 4.97
CA LEU A 59 -4.98 4.67 4.74
C LEU A 59 -3.74 5.41 5.27
N PHE A 60 -3.27 5.09 6.46
CA PHE A 60 -2.08 5.75 7.03
C PHE A 60 -0.83 5.47 6.21
N LEU A 61 -0.65 4.25 5.71
CA LEU A 61 0.43 3.92 4.78
C LEU A 61 0.32 4.71 3.48
N ALA A 62 -0.89 4.85 2.93
CA ALA A 62 -1.16 5.64 1.73
C ALA A 62 -0.84 7.12 1.94
N ILE A 63 -1.22 7.70 3.08
CA ILE A 63 -0.89 9.08 3.45
C ILE A 63 0.61 9.26 3.54
N MET A 64 1.32 8.34 4.19
CA MET A 64 2.78 8.40 4.35
C MET A 64 3.49 8.37 2.99
N ALA A 65 3.15 7.41 2.13
CA ALA A 65 3.74 7.31 0.80
C ALA A 65 3.37 8.51 -0.09
N GLY A 66 2.11 8.94 -0.07
CA GLY A 66 1.62 10.09 -0.82
C GLY A 66 2.28 11.40 -0.40
N LEU A 67 2.41 11.64 0.91
CA LEU A 67 3.14 12.80 1.44
C LEU A 67 4.62 12.76 1.01
N GLY A 68 5.23 11.58 1.02
CA GLY A 68 6.59 11.39 0.53
C GLY A 68 6.75 11.78 -0.94
N VAL A 69 5.79 11.39 -1.80
CA VAL A 69 5.77 11.81 -3.21
C VAL A 69 5.67 13.31 -3.34
N VAL A 70 4.75 13.95 -2.62
CA VAL A 70 4.54 15.40 -2.66
C VAL A 70 5.81 16.15 -2.23
N LEU A 71 6.44 15.75 -1.14
CA LEU A 71 7.66 16.39 -0.64
C LEU A 71 8.84 16.20 -1.59
N ALA A 72 9.00 15.02 -2.20
CA ALA A 72 10.05 14.79 -3.18
C ALA A 72 9.89 15.70 -4.42
N VAL A 73 8.66 15.84 -4.92
CA VAL A 73 8.34 16.74 -6.06
C VAL A 73 8.53 18.21 -5.67
N ALA A 74 8.27 18.59 -4.42
CA ALA A 74 8.47 19.94 -3.91
C ALA A 74 9.95 20.29 -3.64
N GLY A 75 10.90 19.41 -3.97
CA GLY A 75 12.34 19.65 -3.79
C GLY A 75 12.92 19.12 -2.47
N HIS A 76 12.10 18.55 -1.59
CA HIS A 76 12.57 17.89 -0.36
C HIS A 76 12.85 16.40 -0.61
N THR A 77 13.74 16.11 -1.57
CA THR A 77 13.95 14.79 -2.15
C THR A 77 14.32 13.72 -1.10
N ALA A 78 15.25 14.02 -0.20
CA ALA A 78 15.68 13.06 0.82
C ALA A 78 14.58 12.70 1.81
N VAL A 79 13.84 13.70 2.30
CA VAL A 79 12.71 13.49 3.23
C VAL A 79 11.57 12.76 2.52
N GLY A 80 11.24 13.18 1.31
CA GLY A 80 10.21 12.55 0.49
C GLY A 80 10.52 11.08 0.19
N ALA A 81 11.75 10.79 -0.23
CA ALA A 81 12.22 9.42 -0.47
C ALA A 81 12.14 8.55 0.78
N THR A 82 12.53 9.09 1.95
CA THR A 82 12.44 8.35 3.23
C THR A 82 11.00 7.97 3.55
N LEU A 83 10.04 8.88 3.37
CA LEU A 83 8.62 8.61 3.60
C LEU A 83 8.05 7.60 2.59
N VAL A 84 8.47 7.68 1.32
CA VAL A 84 8.09 6.67 0.32
C VAL A 84 8.65 5.30 0.71
N PHE A 85 9.92 5.21 1.12
CA PHE A 85 10.49 3.94 1.59
C PHE A 85 9.74 3.38 2.79
N ALA A 86 9.41 4.21 3.77
CA ALA A 86 8.66 3.77 4.94
C ALA A 86 7.23 3.32 4.57
N GLY A 87 6.50 4.11 3.80
CA GLY A 87 5.13 3.81 3.40
C GLY A 87 5.04 2.63 2.44
N ALA A 88 5.68 2.73 1.27
CA ALA A 88 5.66 1.68 0.26
C ALA A 88 6.39 0.40 0.72
N GLY A 89 7.47 0.52 1.49
CA GLY A 89 8.16 -0.61 2.10
C GLY A 89 7.24 -1.39 3.05
N SER A 90 6.50 -0.69 3.90
CA SER A 90 5.51 -1.33 4.79
C SER A 90 4.37 -1.99 4.02
N MET A 91 3.87 -1.38 2.93
CA MET A 91 2.88 -1.98 2.03
C MET A 91 3.40 -3.28 1.42
N LEU A 92 4.65 -3.29 0.96
CA LEU A 92 5.31 -4.48 0.39
C LEU A 92 5.43 -5.59 1.44
N LEU A 93 5.92 -5.26 2.63
CA LEU A 93 6.05 -6.22 3.72
C LEU A 93 4.70 -6.80 4.14
N ALA A 94 3.65 -5.99 4.20
CA ALA A 94 2.29 -6.45 4.48
C ALA A 94 1.79 -7.43 3.40
N ALA A 95 2.08 -7.17 2.12
CA ALA A 95 1.75 -8.08 1.02
C ALA A 95 2.50 -9.42 1.14
N ILE A 96 3.77 -9.39 1.52
CA ILE A 96 4.57 -10.60 1.75
C ILE A 96 4.00 -11.41 2.91
N VAL A 97 3.67 -10.74 4.04
CA VAL A 97 3.06 -11.39 5.20
C VAL A 97 1.72 -12.03 4.82
N LEU A 98 0.88 -11.34 4.05
CA LEU A 98 -0.39 -11.88 3.58
C LEU A 98 -0.21 -13.19 2.79
N ILE A 99 0.72 -13.20 1.83
CA ILE A 99 1.00 -14.36 0.96
C ILE A 99 1.61 -15.53 1.76
N THR A 100 2.50 -15.23 2.70
CA THR A 100 3.16 -16.26 3.51
C THR A 100 2.24 -16.88 4.54
N ASN A 101 1.31 -16.10 5.07
CA ASN A 101 0.30 -16.57 6.01
C ASN A 101 -0.78 -17.42 5.34
N ASP A 102 -1.24 -17.02 4.15
CA ASP A 102 -2.30 -17.71 3.41
C ASP A 102 -2.01 -17.67 1.89
N ARG A 103 -1.57 -18.80 1.35
CA ARG A 103 -1.24 -18.91 -0.07
C ARG A 103 -2.46 -18.75 -1.00
N THR A 104 -3.67 -18.92 -0.51
CA THR A 104 -4.89 -18.63 -1.30
C THR A 104 -5.03 -17.14 -1.61
N LYS A 105 -4.34 -16.28 -0.87
CA LYS A 105 -4.31 -14.83 -1.04
C LYS A 105 -3.21 -14.34 -2.00
N LEU A 106 -2.51 -15.25 -2.70
CA LEU A 106 -1.42 -14.90 -3.61
C LEU A 106 -1.80 -13.80 -4.61
N ARG A 107 -2.99 -13.90 -5.22
CA ARG A 107 -3.48 -12.89 -6.16
C ARG A 107 -3.68 -11.52 -5.49
N ALA A 108 -4.31 -11.50 -4.32
CA ALA A 108 -4.54 -10.26 -3.57
C ALA A 108 -3.21 -9.62 -3.14
N GLY A 109 -2.28 -10.42 -2.60
CA GLY A 109 -0.96 -9.95 -2.21
C GLY A 109 -0.13 -9.45 -3.40
N ALA A 110 -0.20 -10.13 -4.57
CA ALA A 110 0.47 -9.68 -5.78
C ALA A 110 -0.10 -8.33 -6.27
N VAL A 111 -1.43 -8.17 -6.28
CA VAL A 111 -2.08 -6.92 -6.70
C VAL A 111 -1.63 -5.76 -5.82
N GLN A 112 -1.66 -5.91 -4.49
CA GLN A 112 -1.30 -4.81 -3.58
C GLN A 112 0.21 -4.60 -3.46
N GLY A 113 1.04 -5.63 -3.67
CA GLY A 113 2.49 -5.59 -3.48
C GLY A 113 3.29 -5.17 -4.71
N THR A 114 2.75 -5.28 -5.93
CA THR A 114 3.51 -5.03 -7.16
C THR A 114 3.99 -3.59 -7.29
N PHE A 115 3.11 -2.60 -7.13
CA PHE A 115 3.51 -1.19 -7.21
C PHE A 115 4.51 -0.81 -6.10
N PRO A 116 4.28 -1.16 -4.82
CA PRO A 116 5.26 -0.92 -3.78
C PRO A 116 6.62 -1.57 -4.04
N LEU A 117 6.64 -2.82 -4.52
CA LEU A 117 7.88 -3.53 -4.83
C LEU A 117 8.72 -2.76 -5.86
N ILE A 118 8.11 -2.37 -6.98
CA ILE A 118 8.84 -1.69 -8.04
C ILE A 118 9.26 -0.28 -7.60
N ALA A 119 8.39 0.43 -6.87
CA ALA A 119 8.70 1.75 -6.32
C ALA A 119 9.92 1.70 -5.39
N VAL A 120 9.93 0.77 -4.43
CA VAL A 120 11.03 0.60 -3.46
C VAL A 120 12.32 0.19 -4.18
N ALA A 121 12.25 -0.73 -5.15
CA ALA A 121 13.42 -1.16 -5.91
C ALA A 121 14.05 0.01 -6.71
N LEU A 122 13.25 0.75 -7.45
CA LEU A 122 13.72 1.91 -8.23
C LEU A 122 14.27 3.02 -7.33
N LEU A 123 13.63 3.26 -6.18
CA LEU A 123 14.09 4.26 -5.23
C LEU A 123 15.40 3.84 -4.58
N GLY A 124 15.59 2.55 -4.29
CA GLY A 124 16.84 1.98 -3.78
C GLY A 124 17.99 2.18 -4.78
N ILE A 125 17.73 1.93 -6.07
CA ILE A 125 18.72 2.17 -7.12
C ILE A 125 19.04 3.69 -7.21
N ALA A 126 18.02 4.56 -7.16
CA ALA A 126 18.23 6.00 -7.18
C ALA A 126 19.08 6.49 -5.98
N ALA A 127 18.86 5.92 -4.79
CA ALA A 127 19.68 6.20 -3.60
C ALA A 127 21.13 5.78 -3.81
N GLY A 128 21.36 4.56 -4.31
CA GLY A 128 22.72 4.03 -4.57
C GLY A 128 23.51 4.80 -5.64
N THR A 129 22.82 5.50 -6.55
CA THR A 129 23.43 6.35 -7.58
C THR A 129 23.60 7.81 -7.17
N GLY A 130 23.29 8.17 -5.92
CA GLY A 130 23.36 9.55 -5.41
C GLY A 130 22.23 10.47 -5.89
N ALA A 131 21.24 9.95 -6.62
CA ALA A 131 20.16 10.78 -7.18
C ALA A 131 19.17 11.34 -6.13
N LEU A 132 19.34 10.99 -4.84
CA LEU A 132 18.55 11.51 -3.72
C LEU A 132 19.29 12.58 -2.91
N ALA A 133 20.54 12.89 -3.26
CA ALA A 133 21.42 13.82 -2.55
C ALA A 133 21.27 15.28 -3.06
N GLY A 134 20.06 15.65 -3.43
CA GLY A 134 19.74 17.01 -3.91
C GLY A 134 18.86 17.79 -2.95
#